data_85c3e43e5be0132e6d27b4c8a3e58cbe
#
_entry.id   85c3e43e5be0132e6d27b4c8a3e58cbe
#
_cell.length_a   1.000
_cell.length_b   1.000
_cell.length_c   1.000
_cell.angle_alpha   90.00
_cell.angle_beta   90.00
_cell.angle_gamma   90.00
#
_symmetry.space_group_name_H-M   'P 1'
#
loop_
_entity.id
_entity.type
_entity.pdbx_description
1 polymer ?
#
loop_
_entity_poly.entity_id
_entity_poly.type
_entity_poly.pdbx_seq_one_letter_code
_entity_poly.pdbx_strand_id
1 'polypeptide(L)'
;MGKGIMALSDTVKESLRDAQEDLRNALAAAARTEKPFVSKHIADMLANIDNLIDASEMIEKIENRKDGDSGFFGTFFNNDLPQ
;
A
#
# COMPACT_ATOMS: atom_id res chain seq x y z
N MET A 1 -19.72 9.60 4.26
CA MET A 1 -19.14 9.30 4.59
C MET A 1 -18.75 8.07 4.49
N GLY A 2 -19.09 7.21 4.49
CA GLY A 2 -18.56 5.96 4.36
C GLY A 2 -17.68 5.73 3.24
N LYS A 3 -17.55 6.67 2.37
CA LYS A 3 -16.80 6.40 1.35
C LYS A 3 -15.49 6.14 1.71
N GLY A 4 -14.82 6.31 2.37
CA GLY A 4 -13.46 6.03 2.64
C GLY A 4 -13.23 4.88 3.55
N ILE A 5 -14.19 4.04 3.71
CA ILE A 5 -14.01 2.95 4.62
C ILE A 5 -12.81 2.11 4.28
N MET A 6 -12.60 1.78 3.05
CA MET A 6 -11.51 0.91 2.68
C MET A 6 -10.25 1.68 2.33
N ALA A 7 -10.37 2.95 2.09
CA ALA A 7 -9.22 3.75 1.73
C ALA A 7 -8.63 4.42 2.96
N LEU A 8 -7.36 4.69 2.92
CA LEU A 8 -6.70 5.35 4.03
C LEU A 8 -7.03 6.84 4.03
N SER A 9 -7.12 7.41 5.21
CA SER A 9 -7.30 8.84 5.30
C SER A 9 -6.02 9.55 4.87
N ASP A 10 -6.14 10.81 4.56
CA ASP A 10 -4.96 11.56 4.16
C ASP A 10 -3.92 11.61 5.25
N THR A 11 -4.37 11.75 6.49
CA THR A 11 -3.43 11.80 7.60
C THR A 11 -2.65 10.50 7.71
N VAL A 12 -3.33 9.37 7.58
CA VAL A 12 -2.65 8.11 7.69
C VAL A 12 -1.71 7.90 6.49
N LYS A 13 -2.15 8.29 5.31
CA LYS A 13 -1.29 8.16 4.15
C LYS A 13 -0.03 8.99 4.30
N GLU A 14 -0.18 10.20 4.80
CA GLU A 14 0.98 11.05 4.98
C GLU A 14 1.92 10.47 5.99
N SER A 15 1.39 9.95 7.10
CA SER A 15 2.24 9.33 8.11
C SER A 15 2.96 8.12 7.55
N LEU A 16 2.30 7.36 6.70
CA LEU A 16 2.95 6.21 6.11
C LEU A 16 4.06 6.61 5.16
N ARG A 17 3.87 7.70 4.43
CA ARG A 17 4.92 8.17 3.55
C ARG A 17 6.12 8.68 4.34
N ASP A 18 5.88 9.31 5.47
CA ASP A 18 6.96 9.71 6.36
C ASP A 18 7.69 8.46 6.87
N ALA A 19 6.95 7.44 7.21
CA ALA A 19 7.56 6.21 7.67
C ALA A 19 8.39 5.55 6.56
N GLN A 20 7.92 5.63 5.33
CA GLN A 20 8.71 5.11 4.22
C GLN A 20 10.05 5.80 4.12
N GLU A 21 10.03 7.11 4.26
CA GLU A 21 11.27 7.84 4.17
C GLU A 21 12.20 7.49 5.32
N ASP A 22 11.65 7.40 6.52
CA ASP A 22 12.44 7.05 7.68
C ASP A 22 13.02 5.64 7.53
N LEU A 23 12.23 4.72 7.00
CA LEU A 23 12.71 3.36 6.81
C LEU A 23 13.77 3.28 5.72
N ARG A 24 13.66 4.10 4.68
CA ARG A 24 14.71 4.13 3.68
C ARG A 24 16.01 4.64 4.26
N ASN A 25 15.92 5.64 5.12
CA ASN A 25 17.11 6.14 5.79
C ASN A 25 17.71 5.09 6.71
N ALA A 26 16.84 4.39 7.44
CA ALA A 26 17.31 3.33 8.33
C ALA A 26 17.94 2.19 7.53
N LEU A 27 17.36 1.87 6.40
CA LEU A 27 17.88 0.81 5.56
C LEU A 27 19.28 1.15 5.05
N ALA A 28 19.44 2.39 4.60
CA ALA A 28 20.74 2.82 4.11
C ALA A 28 21.79 2.75 5.21
N ALA A 29 21.42 3.15 6.42
CA ALA A 29 22.34 3.11 7.52
C ALA A 29 22.64 1.66 7.93
N ALA A 30 21.60 0.85 8.00
CA ALA A 30 21.79 -0.54 8.42
C ALA A 30 22.63 -1.33 7.43
N ALA A 31 22.51 -1.01 6.17
CA ALA A 31 23.27 -1.72 5.15
C ALA A 31 24.76 -1.55 5.37
N ARG A 32 25.16 -0.46 6.01
CA ARG A 32 26.56 -0.22 6.23
C ARG A 32 27.03 -0.66 7.59
N THR A 33 26.16 -0.71 8.57
CA THR A 33 26.61 -0.92 9.94
C THR A 33 26.04 -2.14 10.62
N GLU A 34 25.01 -2.73 10.08
CA GLU A 34 24.36 -3.83 10.74
C GLU A 34 24.49 -5.12 9.96
N LYS A 35 24.07 -6.21 10.58
CA LYS A 35 24.11 -7.48 9.89
C LYS A 35 23.02 -7.52 8.82
N PRO A 36 23.21 -8.32 7.79
CA PRO A 36 22.26 -8.33 6.67
C PRO A 36 20.83 -8.59 7.06
N PHE A 37 20.57 -9.36 8.12
CA PHE A 37 19.18 -9.64 8.44
C PHE A 37 18.45 -8.39 8.90
N VAL A 38 19.15 -7.41 9.43
CA VAL A 38 18.51 -6.17 9.85
C VAL A 38 18.02 -5.41 8.62
N SER A 39 18.88 -5.29 7.61
CA SER A 39 18.48 -4.65 6.36
C SER A 39 17.31 -5.37 5.72
N LYS A 40 17.34 -6.70 5.76
CA LYS A 40 16.26 -7.45 5.16
C LYS A 40 14.94 -7.18 5.85
N HIS A 41 14.94 -7.13 7.17
CA HIS A 41 13.71 -6.86 7.88
C HIS A 41 13.20 -5.45 7.63
N ILE A 42 14.11 -4.48 7.56
CA ILE A 42 13.68 -3.12 7.26
C ILE A 42 13.11 -3.04 5.86
N ALA A 43 13.74 -3.72 4.92
CA ALA A 43 13.24 -3.72 3.54
C ALA A 43 11.86 -4.37 3.47
N ASP A 44 11.63 -5.42 4.25
CA ASP A 44 10.32 -6.06 4.28
C ASP A 44 9.26 -5.13 4.83
N MET A 45 9.60 -4.38 5.89
CA MET A 45 8.65 -3.43 6.44
C MET A 45 8.32 -2.34 5.43
N LEU A 46 9.35 -1.87 4.73
CA LEU A 46 9.13 -0.84 3.72
C LEU A 46 8.24 -1.35 2.60
N ALA A 47 8.47 -2.58 2.17
CA ALA A 47 7.65 -3.16 1.12
C ALA A 47 6.20 -3.32 1.58
N ASN A 48 5.99 -3.65 2.85
CA ASN A 48 4.65 -3.77 3.36
C ASN A 48 3.93 -2.44 3.35
N ILE A 49 4.62 -1.37 3.68
CA ILE A 49 4.01 -0.06 3.64
C ILE A 49 3.70 0.33 2.20
N ASP A 50 4.62 0.06 1.28
CA ASP A 50 4.38 0.36 -0.13
C ASP A 50 3.14 -0.37 -0.61
N ASN A 51 3.00 -1.64 -0.26
CA ASN A 51 1.86 -2.42 -0.70
C ASN A 51 0.56 -1.89 -0.11
N LEU A 52 0.60 -1.46 1.13
CA LEU A 52 -0.59 -0.94 1.76
C LEU A 52 -1.04 0.35 1.08
N ILE A 53 -0.11 1.23 0.79
CA ILE A 53 -0.46 2.48 0.12
C ILE A 53 -0.99 2.20 -1.28
N ASP A 54 -0.34 1.30 -2.01
CA ASP A 54 -0.79 0.97 -3.35
C ASP A 54 -2.18 0.36 -3.34
N ALA A 55 -2.44 -0.53 -2.40
CA ALA A 55 -3.75 -1.15 -2.30
C ALA A 55 -4.80 -0.11 -1.96
N SER A 56 -4.47 0.82 -1.08
CA SER A 56 -5.40 1.84 -0.70
C SER A 56 -5.75 2.74 -1.89
N GLU A 57 -4.76 3.08 -2.69
CA GLU A 57 -5.01 3.93 -3.84
C GLU A 57 -5.83 3.19 -4.89
N MET A 58 -5.60 1.90 -5.03
CA MET A 58 -6.38 1.13 -5.96
C MET A 58 -7.85 1.08 -5.54
N ILE A 59 -8.10 0.87 -4.25
CA ILE A 59 -9.46 0.85 -3.76
C ILE A 59 -10.12 2.20 -3.97
N GLU A 60 -9.38 3.26 -3.75
CA GLU A 60 -9.90 4.59 -3.96
C GLU A 60 -10.31 4.79 -5.41
N LYS A 61 -9.50 4.32 -6.33
CA LYS A 61 -9.83 4.44 -7.74
C LYS A 61 -11.08 3.67 -8.08
N ILE A 62 -11.20 2.47 -7.53
CA ILE A 62 -12.38 1.67 -7.81
C ILE A 62 -13.62 2.35 -7.28
N GLU A 63 -13.55 2.91 -6.08
CA GLU A 63 -14.69 3.58 -5.51
C GLU A 63 -15.10 4.79 -6.31
N ASN A 64 -14.13 5.53 -6.79
CA ASN A 64 -14.42 6.73 -7.55
C ASN A 64 -15.02 6.44 -8.91
N ARG A 65 -14.74 5.26 -9.45
CA ARG A 65 -15.20 4.94 -10.78
C ARG A 65 -16.28 3.90 -10.81
N LYS A 66 -16.79 3.51 -9.68
CA LYS A 66 -17.70 2.39 -9.66
C LYS A 66 -18.95 2.63 -10.50
N ASP A 67 -19.38 3.86 -10.61
CA ASP A 67 -20.58 4.08 -11.36
C ASP A 67 -20.42 3.77 -12.82
N GLY A 68 -19.35 4.09 -13.40
CA GLY A 68 -19.19 3.85 -14.79
C GLY A 68 -18.24 2.73 -15.11
N ASP A 69 -17.81 2.02 -14.11
CA ASP A 69 -16.79 1.06 -14.33
C ASP A 69 -17.12 -0.29 -13.76
N SER A 70 -18.33 -0.65 -13.77
CA SER A 70 -18.68 -1.93 -13.20
C SER A 70 -18.07 -3.06 -14.00
N GLY A 71 -17.79 -2.85 -15.24
CA GLY A 71 -17.15 -3.88 -16.04
C GLY A 71 -15.78 -4.23 -15.53
N PHE A 72 -15.02 -3.22 -15.16
CA PHE A 72 -13.70 -3.45 -14.62
C PHE A 72 -13.81 -4.22 -13.32
N PHE A 73 -14.71 -3.79 -12.47
CA PHE A 73 -14.88 -4.43 -11.20
C PHE A 73 -15.33 -5.88 -11.36
N GLY A 74 -16.27 -6.09 -12.26
CA GLY A 74 -16.76 -7.43 -12.50
C GLY A 74 -15.68 -8.33 -13.05
N THR A 75 -14.88 -7.82 -13.95
CA THR A 75 -13.82 -8.61 -14.53
C THR A 75 -12.82 -9.03 -13.46
N PHE A 76 -12.49 -8.10 -12.59
CA PHE A 76 -11.52 -8.39 -11.56
C PHE A 76 -12.02 -9.49 -10.64
N PHE A 77 -13.23 -9.39 -10.22
CA PHE A 77 -13.75 -10.38 -9.31
C PHE A 77 -14.09 -11.69 -10.00
N ASN A 78 -14.56 -11.63 -11.21
CA ASN A 78 -14.88 -12.84 -11.91
C ASN A 78 -13.64 -13.69 -12.14
N ASN A 79 -12.53 -13.06 -12.38
CA ASN A 79 -11.32 -13.82 -12.56
C ASN A 79 -10.90 -14.49 -11.28
N ASP A 80 -11.16 -13.86 -10.16
CA ASP A 80 -10.80 -14.45 -8.90
C ASP A 80 -11.73 -15.54 -8.49
N LEU A 81 -12.97 -15.43 -8.82
CA LEU A 81 -13.91 -16.42 -8.37
C LEU A 81 -13.92 -17.58 -9.32
N PRO A 82 -13.75 -18.73 -8.82
CA PRO A 82 -13.70 -19.91 -9.67
C PRO A 82 -15.07 -20.20 -10.11
N GLN A 83 -15.79 -19.61 -10.54
CA GLN A 83 -17.09 -19.96 -10.92
C GLN A 83 -17.33 -21.38 -11.05
#